data_4acf9af0e71f984c038f1a91d5c9487e
#
_entry.id   4acf9af0e71f984c038f1a91d5c9487e
#
_cell.length_a   1.000
_cell.length_b   1.000
_cell.length_c   1.000
_cell.angle_alpha   90.00
_cell.angle_beta   90.00
_cell.angle_gamma   90.00
#
_symmetry.space_group_name_H-M   'P 1'
#
loop_
_entity.id
_entity.type
_entity.pdbx_description
1 polymer ?
#
loop_
_entity_poly.entity_id
_entity_poly.type
_entity_poly.pdbx_seq_one_letter_code
_entity_poly.pdbx_strand_id
1 'polypeptide(L)'
;MSIIIDQNTKLIVQGITGREGTFHTEQMLAYGTKVVAGVTPGKGGKTILGVPVFNTVREAVEATGGNASVIFVPAKFTKASVLEALDAGLKTILTIAEHVPVHDMMECYRLARLKGARLFGPNSFGIISPGKSKAGFMATASSARAAWA
;
A
#
# COMPACT_ATOMS: atom_id res chain seq x y z
N MET A 1 -11.56 16.43 7.63
CA MET A 1 -11.06 16.44 6.22
C MET A 1 -9.85 15.52 6.14
N SER A 2 -9.75 14.69 5.09
CA SER A 2 -8.60 13.82 4.87
C SER A 2 -7.75 14.38 3.75
N ILE A 3 -6.41 14.23 3.84
CA ILE A 3 -5.49 14.85 2.87
C ILE A 3 -5.00 13.83 1.83
N ILE A 4 -4.63 12.62 2.25
CA ILE A 4 -3.99 11.62 1.38
C ILE A 4 -4.88 10.40 1.18
N ILE A 5 -5.37 9.82 2.26
CA ILE A 5 -6.26 8.65 2.24
C ILE A 5 -7.54 8.96 3.01
N ASP A 6 -8.64 8.37 2.59
CA ASP A 6 -9.97 8.55 3.20
C ASP A 6 -10.82 7.28 3.08
N GLN A 7 -12.11 7.40 3.33
CA GLN A 7 -13.07 6.30 3.22
C GLN A 7 -13.26 5.80 1.78
N ASN A 8 -12.82 6.55 0.76
CA ASN A 8 -12.91 6.18 -0.66
C ASN A 8 -11.62 5.53 -1.17
N THR A 9 -10.57 5.48 -0.33
CA THR A 9 -9.32 4.83 -0.67
C THR A 9 -9.53 3.33 -0.83
N LYS A 10 -9.20 2.82 -2.00
CA LYS A 10 -9.20 1.39 -2.36
C LYS A 10 -7.76 0.91 -2.43
N LEU A 11 -7.32 0.24 -1.37
CA LEU A 11 -5.93 -0.11 -1.16
C LEU A 11 -5.57 -1.45 -1.81
N ILE A 12 -4.45 -1.46 -2.52
CA ILE A 12 -3.80 -2.67 -3.04
C ILE A 12 -2.57 -2.95 -2.16
N VAL A 13 -2.43 -4.19 -1.69
CA VAL A 13 -1.30 -4.62 -0.88
C VAL A 13 -0.33 -5.44 -1.73
N GLN A 14 0.83 -4.88 -2.04
CA GLN A 14 1.91 -5.63 -2.70
C GLN A 14 2.70 -6.43 -1.67
N GLY A 15 2.93 -7.71 -1.95
CA GLY A 15 3.54 -8.63 -1.00
C GLY A 15 2.56 -9.19 0.03
N ILE A 16 1.26 -9.24 -0.28
CA ILE A 16 0.20 -9.67 0.65
C ILE A 16 0.40 -11.08 1.20
N THR A 17 1.03 -11.97 0.46
CA THR A 17 1.25 -13.37 0.86
C THR A 17 2.45 -13.56 1.78
N GLY A 18 3.26 -12.53 1.97
CA GLY A 18 4.35 -12.54 2.94
C GLY A 18 3.83 -12.41 4.38
N ARG A 19 4.64 -12.81 5.35
CA ARG A 19 4.28 -12.74 6.78
C ARG A 19 3.81 -11.34 7.20
N GLU A 20 4.59 -10.33 6.89
CA GLU A 20 4.27 -8.92 7.21
C GLU A 20 3.05 -8.43 6.42
N GLY A 21 3.00 -8.74 5.12
CA GLY A 21 1.88 -8.37 4.27
C GLY A 21 0.56 -8.94 4.75
N THR A 22 0.52 -10.22 5.10
CA THR A 22 -0.69 -10.88 5.62
C THR A 22 -1.09 -10.29 6.98
N PHE A 23 -0.16 -10.19 7.92
CA PHE A 23 -0.43 -9.69 9.27
C PHE A 23 -0.97 -8.25 9.25
N HIS A 24 -0.30 -7.35 8.52
CA HIS A 24 -0.74 -5.95 8.48
C HIS A 24 -2.01 -5.76 7.65
N THR A 25 -2.27 -6.61 6.66
CA THR A 25 -3.55 -6.61 5.94
C THR A 25 -4.70 -6.95 6.90
N GLU A 26 -4.53 -7.94 7.77
CA GLU A 26 -5.53 -8.26 8.79
C GLU A 26 -5.83 -7.06 9.68
N GLN A 27 -4.79 -6.36 10.15
CA GLN A 27 -4.94 -5.16 10.98
C GLN A 27 -5.61 -3.99 10.23
N MET A 28 -5.30 -3.81 8.95
CA MET A 28 -5.95 -2.79 8.12
C MET A 28 -7.42 -3.09 7.89
N LEU A 29 -7.78 -4.35 7.61
CA LEU A 29 -9.17 -4.79 7.47
C LEU A 29 -9.95 -4.61 8.77
N ALA A 30 -9.37 -4.97 9.91
CA ALA A 30 -9.97 -4.78 11.23
C ALA A 30 -10.20 -3.29 11.55
N TYR A 31 -9.38 -2.40 11.03
CA TYR A 31 -9.55 -0.95 11.17
C TYR A 31 -10.66 -0.39 10.27
N GLY A 32 -11.13 -1.14 9.28
CA GLY A 32 -12.13 -0.73 8.31
C GLY A 32 -11.57 -0.19 6.99
N THR A 33 -10.27 -0.35 6.74
CA THR A 33 -9.66 -0.01 5.45
C THR A 33 -10.22 -0.91 4.34
N LYS A 34 -10.54 -0.32 3.20
CA LYS A 34 -10.97 -1.05 2.01
C LYS A 34 -9.74 -1.63 1.28
N VAL A 35 -9.25 -2.77 1.72
CA VAL A 35 -8.24 -3.53 0.99
C VAL A 35 -8.96 -4.33 -0.09
N VAL A 36 -8.83 -3.89 -1.34
CA VAL A 36 -9.58 -4.45 -2.47
C VAL A 36 -8.83 -5.55 -3.21
N ALA A 37 -7.50 -5.55 -3.15
CA ALA A 37 -6.66 -6.54 -3.82
C ALA A 37 -5.32 -6.71 -3.12
N GLY A 38 -4.74 -7.89 -3.30
CA GLY A 38 -3.34 -8.16 -3.02
C GLY A 38 -2.59 -8.47 -4.31
N VAL A 39 -1.28 -8.23 -4.31
CA VAL A 39 -0.41 -8.57 -5.44
C VAL A 39 0.79 -9.34 -4.94
N THR A 40 0.99 -10.52 -5.50
CA THR A 40 2.21 -11.32 -5.33
C THR A 40 2.43 -12.09 -6.62
N PRO A 41 3.54 -11.86 -7.34
CA PRO A 41 3.83 -12.57 -8.58
C PRO A 41 3.82 -14.08 -8.38
N GLY A 42 3.17 -14.82 -9.29
CA GLY A 42 3.01 -16.29 -9.24
C GLY A 42 1.98 -16.80 -8.22
N LYS A 43 1.27 -15.92 -7.53
CA LYS A 43 0.24 -16.28 -6.55
C LYS A 43 -1.17 -15.82 -6.94
N GLY A 44 -1.33 -15.33 -8.15
CA GLY A 44 -2.64 -14.91 -8.68
C GLY A 44 -3.68 -16.01 -8.63
N GLY A 45 -4.92 -15.63 -8.41
CA GLY A 45 -6.05 -16.55 -8.24
C GLY A 45 -6.24 -17.08 -6.81
N LYS A 46 -5.34 -16.77 -5.89
CA LYS A 46 -5.51 -17.08 -4.46
C LYS A 46 -6.34 -16.02 -3.76
N THR A 47 -6.80 -16.35 -2.56
CA THR A 47 -7.48 -15.41 -1.67
C THR A 47 -6.78 -15.43 -0.31
N ILE A 48 -6.46 -14.25 0.20
CA ILE A 48 -5.86 -14.06 1.53
C ILE A 48 -6.79 -13.15 2.34
N LEU A 49 -7.27 -13.63 3.47
CA LEU A 49 -8.19 -12.89 4.36
C LEU A 49 -9.44 -12.36 3.62
N GLY A 50 -9.94 -13.10 2.64
CA GLY A 50 -11.05 -12.67 1.80
C GLY A 50 -10.68 -11.68 0.69
N VAL A 51 -9.40 -11.31 0.57
CA VAL A 51 -8.89 -10.39 -0.45
C VAL A 51 -8.34 -11.17 -1.64
N PRO A 52 -8.79 -10.90 -2.88
CA PRO A 52 -8.27 -11.59 -4.07
C PRO A 52 -6.83 -11.17 -4.34
N VAL A 53 -6.00 -12.13 -4.75
CA VAL A 53 -4.59 -11.94 -5.08
C VAL A 53 -4.39 -12.02 -6.57
N PHE A 54 -3.63 -11.06 -7.12
CA PHE A 54 -3.28 -10.95 -8.53
C PHE A 54 -1.78 -11.11 -8.74
N ASN A 55 -1.36 -11.40 -9.96
CA ASN A 55 0.06 -11.49 -10.29
C ASN A 55 0.69 -10.12 -10.49
N THR A 56 -0.07 -9.14 -10.97
CA THR A 56 0.40 -7.78 -11.26
C THR A 56 -0.50 -6.72 -10.66
N VAL A 57 0.06 -5.53 -10.43
CA VAL A 57 -0.71 -4.38 -9.96
C VAL A 57 -1.71 -3.93 -11.02
N ARG A 58 -1.37 -4.02 -12.30
CA ARG A 58 -2.28 -3.67 -13.40
C ARG A 58 -3.54 -4.53 -13.37
N GLU A 59 -3.39 -5.86 -13.28
CA GLU A 59 -4.54 -6.77 -13.16
C GLU A 59 -5.42 -6.41 -11.94
N ALA A 60 -4.79 -6.11 -10.81
CA ALA A 60 -5.50 -5.72 -9.60
C ALA A 60 -6.29 -4.41 -9.78
N VAL A 61 -5.70 -3.40 -10.42
CA VAL A 61 -6.37 -2.12 -10.71
C VAL A 61 -7.55 -2.31 -11.65
N GLU A 62 -7.36 -3.05 -12.73
CA GLU A 62 -8.41 -3.33 -13.74
C GLU A 62 -9.59 -4.09 -13.13
N ALA A 63 -9.31 -5.06 -12.26
CA ALA A 63 -10.35 -5.89 -11.64
C ALA A 63 -11.10 -5.19 -10.49
N THR A 64 -10.46 -4.29 -9.74
CA THR A 64 -10.99 -3.78 -8.47
C THR A 64 -11.14 -2.26 -8.40
N GLY A 65 -10.52 -1.54 -9.33
CA GLY A 65 -10.48 -0.07 -9.29
C GLY A 65 -9.62 0.48 -8.14
N GLY A 66 -8.62 -0.27 -7.67
CA GLY A 66 -7.67 0.19 -6.65
C GLY A 66 -7.02 1.52 -7.04
N ASN A 67 -6.83 2.43 -6.07
CA ASN A 67 -6.31 3.78 -6.31
C ASN A 67 -5.09 4.13 -5.45
N ALA A 68 -4.72 3.27 -4.52
CA ALA A 68 -3.55 3.42 -3.67
C ALA A 68 -2.86 2.07 -3.47
N SER A 69 -1.56 2.08 -3.20
CA SER A 69 -0.81 0.87 -2.88
C SER A 69 0.04 1.04 -1.63
N VAL A 70 0.12 -0.02 -0.83
CA VAL A 70 1.13 -0.19 0.21
C VAL A 70 2.00 -1.39 -0.12
N ILE A 71 3.31 -1.25 0.05
CA ILE A 71 4.32 -2.21 -0.41
C ILE A 71 5.02 -2.86 0.78
N PHE A 72 4.74 -4.16 0.99
CA PHE A 72 5.36 -5.02 2.01
C PHE A 72 6.31 -6.03 1.38
N VAL A 73 7.25 -5.57 0.57
CA VAL A 73 8.27 -6.43 -0.03
C VAL A 73 9.65 -6.10 0.54
N PRO A 74 10.62 -7.03 0.51
CA PRO A 74 11.98 -6.74 0.92
C PRO A 74 12.61 -5.58 0.15
N ALA A 75 13.56 -4.88 0.77
CA ALA A 75 14.20 -3.67 0.22
C ALA A 75 14.65 -3.81 -1.23
N LYS A 76 15.26 -4.95 -1.59
CA LYS A 76 15.74 -5.24 -2.96
C LYS A 76 14.65 -5.29 -4.04
N PHE A 77 13.40 -5.47 -3.66
CA PHE A 77 12.25 -5.52 -4.58
C PHE A 77 11.40 -4.24 -4.55
N THR A 78 11.69 -3.31 -3.65
CA THR A 78 10.89 -2.10 -3.44
C THR A 78 10.84 -1.24 -4.70
N LYS A 79 11.96 -0.98 -5.35
CA LYS A 79 12.01 -0.20 -6.59
C LYS A 79 11.10 -0.80 -7.67
N ALA A 80 11.23 -2.09 -7.95
CA ALA A 80 10.41 -2.76 -8.95
C ALA A 80 8.92 -2.65 -8.63
N SER A 81 8.55 -2.80 -7.36
CA SER A 81 7.15 -2.68 -6.91
C SER A 81 6.60 -1.26 -7.05
N VAL A 82 7.41 -0.24 -6.77
CA VAL A 82 7.03 1.17 -6.97
C VAL A 82 6.81 1.46 -8.46
N LEU A 83 7.75 1.03 -9.31
CA LEU A 83 7.65 1.24 -10.76
C LEU A 83 6.41 0.56 -11.33
N GLU A 84 6.11 -0.66 -10.91
CA GLU A 84 4.91 -1.38 -11.33
C GLU A 84 3.63 -0.65 -10.92
N ALA A 85 3.58 -0.13 -9.69
CA ALA A 85 2.44 0.66 -9.20
C ALA A 85 2.26 1.96 -9.98
N LEU A 86 3.35 2.65 -10.31
CA LEU A 86 3.34 3.86 -11.15
C LEU A 86 2.86 3.57 -12.57
N ASP A 87 3.30 2.45 -13.16
CA ASP A 87 2.90 2.04 -14.51
C ASP A 87 1.44 1.58 -14.58
N ALA A 88 0.90 1.08 -13.49
CA ALA A 88 -0.53 0.80 -13.35
C ALA A 88 -1.39 2.05 -13.13
N GLY A 89 -0.77 3.23 -13.02
CA GLY A 89 -1.48 4.51 -12.88
C GLY A 89 -1.86 4.89 -11.45
N LEU A 90 -1.34 4.21 -10.44
CA LEU A 90 -1.62 4.54 -9.04
C LEU A 90 -1.02 5.90 -8.66
N LYS A 91 -1.77 6.69 -7.90
CA LYS A 91 -1.39 8.06 -7.52
C LYS A 91 -0.92 8.19 -6.07
N THR A 92 -1.14 7.18 -5.25
CA THR A 92 -0.70 7.16 -3.85
C THR A 92 0.00 5.83 -3.59
N ILE A 93 1.29 5.89 -3.26
CA ILE A 93 2.14 4.70 -3.09
C ILE A 93 2.91 4.84 -1.79
N LEU A 94 2.85 3.82 -0.94
CA LEU A 94 3.54 3.77 0.34
C LEU A 94 4.56 2.64 0.35
N THR A 95 5.78 2.95 0.72
CA THR A 95 6.87 1.98 0.87
C THR A 95 7.27 1.85 2.33
N ILE A 96 7.26 0.62 2.83
CA ILE A 96 7.47 0.32 4.25
C ILE A 96 8.92 -0.09 4.54
N ALA A 97 9.56 -0.82 3.62
CA ALA A 97 10.86 -1.43 3.83
C ALA A 97 11.95 -0.44 4.25
N GLU A 98 12.79 -0.89 5.18
CA GLU A 98 14.05 -0.22 5.54
C GLU A 98 15.17 -0.62 4.58
N HIS A 99 16.28 0.12 4.61
CA HIS A 99 17.51 -0.18 3.85
C HIS A 99 17.33 -0.26 2.33
N VAL A 100 16.35 0.43 1.78
CA VAL A 100 16.23 0.58 0.33
C VAL A 100 17.35 1.48 -0.17
N PRO A 101 18.10 1.09 -1.21
CA PRO A 101 19.20 1.91 -1.75
C PRO A 101 18.74 3.32 -2.12
N VAL A 102 19.54 4.32 -1.74
CA VAL A 102 19.21 5.73 -1.99
C VAL A 102 18.99 6.01 -3.48
N HIS A 103 19.84 5.48 -4.34
CA HIS A 103 19.71 5.67 -5.80
C HIS A 103 18.40 5.10 -6.34
N ASP A 104 17.95 3.96 -5.83
CA ASP A 104 16.67 3.36 -6.22
C ASP A 104 15.51 4.29 -5.86
N MET A 105 15.55 4.86 -4.66
CA MET A 105 14.49 5.78 -4.21
C MET A 105 14.53 7.12 -4.92
N MET A 106 15.72 7.64 -5.26
CA MET A 106 15.84 8.86 -6.07
C MET A 106 15.14 8.69 -7.42
N GLU A 107 15.35 7.56 -8.08
CA GLU A 107 14.68 7.25 -9.36
C GLU A 107 13.16 7.10 -9.18
N CYS A 108 12.72 6.37 -8.14
CA CYS A 108 11.31 6.22 -7.81
C CYS A 108 10.62 7.57 -7.59
N TYR A 109 11.23 8.46 -6.81
CA TYR A 109 10.67 9.80 -6.56
C TYR A 109 10.63 10.66 -7.81
N ARG A 110 11.67 10.61 -8.64
CA ARG A 110 11.69 11.33 -9.92
C ARG A 110 10.53 10.88 -10.82
N LEU A 111 10.35 9.58 -10.97
CA LEU A 111 9.28 9.03 -11.81
C LEU A 111 7.89 9.27 -11.22
N ALA A 112 7.74 9.17 -9.91
CA ALA A 112 6.48 9.50 -9.24
C ALA A 112 6.06 10.95 -9.53
N ARG A 113 6.99 11.91 -9.42
CA ARG A 113 6.73 13.32 -9.74
C ARG A 113 6.33 13.50 -11.20
N LEU A 114 7.03 12.87 -12.14
CA LEU A 114 6.70 12.94 -13.57
C LEU A 114 5.30 12.39 -13.88
N LYS A 115 4.87 11.36 -13.16
CA LYS A 115 3.54 10.75 -13.32
C LYS A 115 2.45 11.41 -12.46
N GLY A 116 2.77 12.47 -11.71
CA GLY A 116 1.83 13.15 -10.82
C GLY A 116 1.37 12.28 -9.66
N ALA A 117 2.19 11.35 -9.20
CA ALA A 117 1.92 10.47 -8.08
C ALA A 117 2.65 10.93 -6.81
N ARG A 118 2.10 10.55 -5.65
CA ARG A 118 2.70 10.78 -4.33
C ARG A 118 3.31 9.48 -3.83
N LEU A 119 4.59 9.53 -3.51
CA LEU A 119 5.35 8.41 -2.96
C LEU A 119 5.75 8.72 -1.53
N PHE A 120 5.47 7.81 -0.60
CA PHE A 120 5.79 7.91 0.82
C PHE A 120 6.73 6.78 1.24
N GLY A 121 7.72 7.11 2.05
CA GLY A 121 8.78 6.20 2.45
C GLY A 121 10.04 6.39 1.61
N PRO A 122 11.02 5.48 1.68
CA PRO A 122 10.99 4.19 2.40
C PRO A 122 11.02 4.36 3.92
N ASN A 123 11.11 3.24 4.64
CA ASN A 123 11.14 3.23 6.10
C ASN A 123 9.98 4.02 6.74
N SER A 124 8.77 3.76 6.26
CA SER A 124 7.55 4.44 6.71
C SER A 124 6.69 3.52 7.56
N PHE A 125 6.03 4.07 8.57
CA PHE A 125 4.99 3.36 9.33
C PHE A 125 3.65 3.32 8.60
N GLY A 126 3.49 4.09 7.55
CA GLY A 126 2.25 4.23 6.81
C GLY A 126 1.53 5.55 7.07
N ILE A 127 0.27 5.60 6.65
CA ILE A 127 -0.61 6.77 6.79
C ILE A 127 -1.91 6.33 7.41
N ILE A 128 -2.48 7.16 8.27
CA ILE A 128 -3.78 6.94 8.86
C ILE A 128 -4.65 8.21 8.77
N SER A 129 -5.90 8.01 8.40
CA SER A 129 -6.96 9.00 8.53
C SER A 129 -7.94 8.49 9.59
N PRO A 130 -7.92 9.06 10.82
CA PRO A 130 -8.66 8.50 11.95
C PRO A 130 -10.14 8.28 11.67
N GLY A 131 -10.62 7.07 11.97
CA GLY A 131 -12.00 6.66 11.73
C GLY A 131 -12.40 6.43 10.27
N LYS A 132 -11.46 6.51 9.33
CA LYS A 132 -11.74 6.38 7.88
C LYS A 132 -10.91 5.31 7.19
N SER A 133 -9.58 5.40 7.27
CA SER A 133 -8.69 4.49 6.56
C SER A 133 -7.31 4.45 7.21
N LYS A 134 -6.66 3.32 7.11
CA LYS A 134 -5.28 3.08 7.54
C LYS A 134 -4.54 2.31 6.45
N ALA A 135 -3.37 2.78 6.07
CA ALA A 135 -2.48 2.10 5.13
C ALA A 135 -1.09 1.98 5.76
N GLY A 136 -0.64 0.76 6.02
CA GLY A 136 0.63 0.48 6.70
C GLY A 136 0.46 -0.23 8.04
N PHE A 137 1.49 -0.14 8.91
CA PHE A 137 1.53 -0.89 10.17
C PHE A 137 1.43 -0.05 11.45
N MET A 138 0.92 1.17 11.37
CA MET A 138 0.68 1.98 12.56
C MET A 138 -0.24 1.26 13.55
N ALA A 139 0.12 1.29 14.84
CA ALA A 139 -0.68 0.66 15.89
C ALA A 139 -2.05 1.34 16.02
N THR A 140 -3.12 0.54 15.98
CA THR A 140 -4.49 1.06 16.05
C THR A 140 -4.86 1.63 17.41
N ALA A 141 -4.22 1.14 18.49
CA ALA A 141 -4.45 1.64 19.84
C ALA A 141 -4.02 3.11 20.01
N SER A 142 -3.03 3.58 19.26
CA SER A 142 -2.57 4.98 19.28
C SER A 142 -3.36 5.89 18.33
N SER A 143 -4.20 5.30 17.49
CA SER A 143 -4.97 5.96 16.44
C SER A 143 -6.49 5.89 16.69
N ALA A 144 -6.92 5.36 17.83
CA ALA A 144 -8.27 5.64 18.33
C ALA A 144 -8.47 7.15 18.30
N ARG A 145 -9.61 7.61 17.80
CA ARG A 145 -9.95 9.03 17.78
C ARG A 145 -9.44 9.63 19.09
N ALA A 146 -8.36 10.39 19.00
CA ALA A 146 -7.97 11.19 20.14
C ALA A 146 -9.20 12.00 20.47
N ALA A 147 -9.76 11.75 21.63
CA ALA A 147 -10.82 12.58 22.18
C ALA A 147 -10.17 13.91 22.59
N TRP A 148 -9.78 14.68 21.59
CA TRP A 148 -9.48 16.08 21.72
C TRP A 148 -10.84 16.80 21.60
N ALA A 149 -11.60 16.72 22.64
CA ALA A 149 -12.69 17.63 22.89
C ALA A 149 -12.18 18.72 23.83
#